data_d84fc9c6968729c0d94bbc98979618cb
#
_entry.id   d84fc9c6968729c0d94bbc98979618cb
#
_cell.length_a   1.000
_cell.length_b   1.000
_cell.length_c   1.000
_cell.angle_alpha   90.00
_cell.angle_beta   90.00
_cell.angle_gamma   90.00
#
_symmetry.space_group_name_H-M   'P 1'
#
loop_
_entity.id
_entity.type
_entity.pdbx_description
1 polymer ?
#
loop_
_entity_poly.entity_id
_entity_poly.type
_entity_poly.pdbx_seq_one_letter_code
_entity_poly.pdbx_strand_id
1 'polypeptide(L)'
;MPKIRVHERALAHLSRGLYRSPASALRELVSNAWDANATRVSIDTNYPNFFQLVIEDNGEGFTAEEFATLMGGGIGNSNKRVSERELKYGRPTIGRLGIGMLGIAQICGSFVVTSQPISGKGFRARVRLYDLAKAKMDEPNSDLMHEGTTTADGEKMPAKIVDVGRYDFEDFDSSRLTRGTKIIADDVTPTFTLAFQESLTLEGYKQVPMDWRPAVTKVLRNSISLQLLGDYWRLLWEIAASCPIPYLAADAIPRSAVRELNAQLESYKFSVFIDGRQLFKPVYLKGNEEGYTTRLIERQTLMVYGKALTFSGYIAVQEGKQLKPDELRGILVRIKNVGIGYYDPSMLDYRVNQGPRSRWVTGEVFIEQGLEDALNIDRDSFNRFHPEFRALQVAVHNVLQNEIFPEVYGKIEVRSAKRQEEKASKRDRAVKKVVREAETRSVRIVKRSMTQSESAEPEISSGHRQRDNIEIVVPRAEDLPTSKPSRQLAQAILTIFELSLLESDRSAQRRKFTELLLNLLKEW
;
A
#
# COMPACT_ATOMS: atom_id res chain seq x y z
N MET A 1 -37.71 2.96 -33.03
CA MET A 1 -36.43 2.31 -32.69
C MET A 1 -36.57 1.62 -31.32
N PRO A 2 -36.06 0.41 -31.13
CA PRO A 2 -36.11 -0.27 -29.85
C PRO A 2 -35.25 0.49 -28.81
N LYS A 3 -35.81 0.78 -27.64
CA LYS A 3 -35.14 1.51 -26.55
C LYS A 3 -34.39 0.52 -25.66
N ILE A 4 -33.12 0.84 -25.26
CA ILE A 4 -32.38 0.11 -24.25
C ILE A 4 -32.89 0.56 -22.89
N ARG A 5 -33.31 -0.38 -22.05
CA ARG A 5 -33.81 -0.11 -20.68
C ARG A 5 -32.85 -0.72 -19.67
N VAL A 6 -32.57 0.00 -18.59
CA VAL A 6 -31.74 -0.47 -17.47
C VAL A 6 -32.67 -0.77 -16.30
N HIS A 7 -32.57 -1.97 -15.74
CA HIS A 7 -33.36 -2.38 -14.59
C HIS A 7 -32.80 -1.75 -13.30
N GLU A 8 -33.65 -1.40 -12.34
CA GLU A 8 -33.26 -0.79 -11.05
C GLU A 8 -32.24 -1.61 -10.26
N ARG A 9 -32.18 -2.93 -10.44
CA ARG A 9 -31.12 -3.79 -9.88
C ARG A 9 -29.71 -3.40 -10.35
N ALA A 10 -29.56 -2.88 -11.57
CA ALA A 10 -28.27 -2.38 -12.04
C ALA A 10 -27.83 -1.15 -11.25
N LEU A 11 -28.79 -0.28 -10.87
CA LEU A 11 -28.53 0.87 -9.99
C LEU A 11 -28.20 0.42 -8.55
N ALA A 12 -28.84 -0.65 -8.07
CA ALA A 12 -28.49 -1.25 -6.76
C ALA A 12 -27.07 -1.82 -6.75
N HIS A 13 -26.68 -2.50 -7.81
CA HIS A 13 -25.31 -2.99 -7.95
C HIS A 13 -24.31 -1.84 -8.09
N LEU A 14 -24.65 -0.78 -8.81
CA LEU A 14 -23.84 0.42 -8.91
C LEU A 14 -23.69 1.10 -7.55
N SER A 15 -24.76 1.26 -6.76
CA SER A 15 -24.70 1.93 -5.46
C SER A 15 -23.91 1.13 -4.41
N ARG A 16 -24.05 -0.20 -4.37
CA ARG A 16 -23.30 -1.09 -3.45
C ARG A 16 -21.89 -1.38 -3.92
N GLY A 17 -21.65 -1.41 -5.22
CA GLY A 17 -20.33 -1.64 -5.81
C GLY A 17 -19.52 -0.37 -6.03
N LEU A 18 -20.08 0.81 -5.69
CA LEU A 18 -19.46 2.09 -5.99
C LEU A 18 -18.16 2.30 -5.20
N TYR A 19 -18.09 1.82 -3.97
CA TYR A 19 -16.93 1.95 -3.11
C TYR A 19 -16.33 0.59 -2.78
N ARG A 20 -15.02 0.47 -2.87
CA ARG A 20 -14.29 -0.80 -2.66
C ARG A 20 -14.17 -1.19 -1.19
N SER A 21 -14.23 -0.21 -0.29
CA SER A 21 -14.03 -0.44 1.13
C SER A 21 -14.80 0.58 1.97
N PRO A 22 -15.08 0.29 3.26
CA PRO A 22 -15.62 1.28 4.21
C PRO A 22 -14.74 2.54 4.31
N ALA A 23 -13.42 2.41 4.16
CA ALA A 23 -12.50 3.56 4.16
C ALA A 23 -12.78 4.51 3.00
N SER A 24 -13.09 3.99 1.80
CA SER A 24 -13.45 4.81 0.64
C SER A 24 -14.73 5.59 0.87
N ALA A 25 -15.75 4.97 1.49
CA ALA A 25 -17.00 5.63 1.84
C ALA A 25 -16.78 6.76 2.88
N LEU A 26 -16.01 6.48 3.93
CA LEU A 26 -15.68 7.48 4.96
C LEU A 26 -14.83 8.62 4.40
N ARG A 27 -13.89 8.34 3.50
CA ARG A 27 -13.10 9.36 2.80
C ARG A 27 -13.97 10.35 2.03
N GLU A 28 -15.05 9.88 1.37
CA GLU A 28 -15.96 10.78 0.67
C GLU A 28 -16.68 11.73 1.64
N LEU A 29 -17.06 11.27 2.83
CA LEU A 29 -17.65 12.13 3.87
C LEU A 29 -16.63 13.15 4.40
N VAL A 30 -15.36 12.75 4.55
CA VAL A 30 -14.26 13.68 4.88
C VAL A 30 -14.06 14.71 3.76
N SER A 31 -14.16 14.30 2.50
CA SER A 31 -14.07 15.22 1.35
C SER A 31 -15.24 16.22 1.30
N ASN A 32 -16.44 15.78 1.66
CA ASN A 32 -17.59 16.69 1.78
C ASN A 32 -17.39 17.75 2.87
N ALA A 33 -16.86 17.35 4.02
CA ALA A 33 -16.53 18.27 5.10
C ALA A 33 -15.43 19.28 4.69
N TRP A 34 -14.41 18.81 3.96
CA TRP A 34 -13.39 19.69 3.36
C TRP A 34 -14.03 20.76 2.47
N ASP A 35 -14.91 20.34 1.55
CA ASP A 35 -15.60 21.25 0.63
C ASP A 35 -16.58 22.20 1.35
N ALA A 36 -17.04 21.83 2.55
CA ALA A 36 -17.83 22.66 3.45
C ALA A 36 -16.96 23.59 4.32
N ASN A 37 -15.68 23.79 4.01
CA ASN A 37 -14.74 24.61 4.77
C ASN A 37 -14.54 24.17 6.23
N ALA A 38 -14.77 22.89 6.55
CA ALA A 38 -14.48 22.37 7.88
C ALA A 38 -12.98 22.44 8.19
N THR A 39 -12.63 22.68 9.44
CA THR A 39 -11.24 22.59 9.93
C THR A 39 -11.02 21.29 10.71
N ARG A 40 -12.11 20.66 11.11
CA ARG A 40 -12.08 19.41 11.87
C ARG A 40 -13.20 18.49 11.41
N VAL A 41 -12.83 17.23 11.21
CA VAL A 41 -13.75 16.11 11.02
C VAL A 41 -13.45 15.08 12.09
N SER A 42 -14.50 14.62 12.79
CA SER A 42 -14.43 13.56 13.78
C SER A 42 -15.29 12.40 13.35
N ILE A 43 -14.72 11.22 13.30
CA ILE A 43 -15.42 9.96 13.03
C ILE A 43 -15.30 9.12 14.28
N ASP A 44 -16.44 8.75 14.86
CA ASP A 44 -16.55 7.80 15.97
C ASP A 44 -17.18 6.52 15.43
N THR A 45 -16.42 5.44 15.47
CA THR A 45 -16.86 4.12 14.99
C THR A 45 -17.47 3.27 16.09
N ASN A 46 -17.65 3.83 17.28
CA ASN A 46 -18.06 3.10 18.49
C ASN A 46 -17.06 1.96 18.83
N TYR A 47 -15.76 2.21 18.58
CA TYR A 47 -14.69 1.26 18.91
C TYR A 47 -14.69 0.88 20.40
N PRO A 48 -14.64 -0.38 20.79
CA PRO A 48 -14.38 -1.57 19.97
C PRO A 48 -15.64 -2.32 19.49
N ASN A 49 -16.84 -1.77 19.67
CA ASN A 49 -18.10 -2.49 19.43
C ASN A 49 -18.62 -2.37 17.99
N PHE A 50 -18.38 -1.25 17.32
CA PHE A 50 -18.75 -0.96 15.92
C PHE A 50 -20.25 -1.09 15.60
N PHE A 51 -21.13 -0.76 16.57
CA PHE A 51 -22.58 -0.80 16.36
C PHE A 51 -23.16 0.52 15.88
N GLN A 52 -22.42 1.60 16.00
CA GLN A 52 -22.81 2.94 15.62
C GLN A 52 -21.66 3.62 14.89
N LEU A 53 -22.00 4.50 13.96
CA LEU A 53 -21.03 5.38 13.31
C LEU A 53 -21.52 6.81 13.44
N VAL A 54 -20.70 7.69 13.99
CA VAL A 54 -20.95 9.12 14.08
C VAL A 54 -19.89 9.87 13.30
N ILE A 55 -20.30 10.72 12.36
CA ILE A 55 -19.41 11.61 11.63
C ILE A 55 -19.83 13.05 11.93
N GLU A 56 -18.92 13.87 12.37
CA GLU A 56 -19.17 15.26 12.73
C GLU A 56 -18.09 16.16 12.15
N ASP A 57 -18.51 17.25 11.51
CA ASP A 57 -17.63 18.30 11.01
C ASP A 57 -18.05 19.67 11.54
N ASN A 58 -17.12 20.62 11.58
CA ASN A 58 -17.36 22.00 11.97
C ASN A 58 -17.41 22.95 10.76
N GLY A 59 -17.84 22.45 9.61
CA GLY A 59 -17.94 23.17 8.36
C GLY A 59 -19.07 24.21 8.30
N GLU A 60 -19.43 24.61 7.09
CA GLU A 60 -20.46 25.62 6.88
C GLU A 60 -21.88 25.11 7.10
N GLY A 61 -22.05 23.79 7.14
CA GLY A 61 -23.37 23.17 7.18
C GLY A 61 -24.17 23.45 5.91
N PHE A 62 -25.45 23.08 5.91
CA PHE A 62 -26.39 23.35 4.81
C PHE A 62 -27.82 23.44 5.36
N THR A 63 -28.71 24.08 4.61
CA THR A 63 -30.11 24.30 5.00
C THR A 63 -30.99 23.10 4.69
N ALA A 64 -32.23 23.08 5.23
CA ALA A 64 -33.22 22.07 4.91
C ALA A 64 -33.58 22.07 3.41
N GLU A 65 -33.65 23.26 2.79
CA GLU A 65 -33.93 23.41 1.36
C GLU A 65 -32.79 22.86 0.50
N GLU A 66 -31.53 23.15 0.87
CA GLU A 66 -30.35 22.58 0.19
C GLU A 66 -30.32 21.06 0.31
N PHE A 67 -30.65 20.52 1.50
CA PHE A 67 -30.78 19.09 1.72
C PHE A 67 -31.91 18.48 0.88
N ALA A 68 -33.10 19.08 0.87
CA ALA A 68 -34.20 18.60 0.06
C ALA A 68 -33.88 18.63 -1.44
N THR A 69 -33.19 19.68 -1.91
CA THR A 69 -32.73 19.79 -3.30
C THR A 69 -31.70 18.71 -3.63
N LEU A 70 -30.75 18.43 -2.73
CA LEU A 70 -29.76 17.37 -2.90
C LEU A 70 -30.41 15.98 -2.98
N MET A 71 -31.38 15.71 -2.10
CA MET A 71 -32.06 14.42 -2.03
C MET A 71 -33.10 14.23 -3.12
N GLY A 72 -33.89 15.27 -3.44
CA GLY A 72 -35.00 15.20 -4.39
C GLY A 72 -34.63 15.53 -5.85
N GLY A 73 -33.56 16.31 -6.06
CA GLY A 73 -33.12 16.72 -7.41
C GLY A 73 -32.32 15.67 -8.20
N GLY A 74 -32.17 14.49 -7.60
CA GLY A 74 -31.35 13.42 -8.15
C GLY A 74 -29.89 13.53 -7.72
N ILE A 75 -29.47 12.53 -7.00
CA ILE A 75 -28.08 12.39 -6.55
C ILE A 75 -27.17 12.28 -7.79
N GLY A 76 -26.16 13.12 -7.89
CA GLY A 76 -25.30 13.24 -9.07
C GLY A 76 -25.49 14.56 -9.86
N ASN A 77 -26.51 15.35 -9.56
CA ASN A 77 -26.75 16.68 -10.12
C ASN A 77 -26.15 17.78 -9.23
N SER A 78 -24.85 17.77 -9.05
CA SER A 78 -24.17 18.76 -8.22
C SER A 78 -23.76 19.99 -9.04
N ASN A 79 -24.17 21.19 -8.59
CA ASN A 79 -23.71 22.48 -9.14
C ASN A 79 -22.18 22.70 -8.97
N LYS A 80 -21.50 21.84 -8.19
CA LYS A 80 -20.03 21.85 -8.01
C LYS A 80 -19.26 21.59 -9.31
N ARG A 81 -19.92 21.09 -10.37
CA ARG A 81 -19.31 20.91 -11.71
C ARG A 81 -19.13 22.22 -12.48
N VAL A 82 -19.90 23.25 -12.16
CA VAL A 82 -20.03 24.46 -13.00
C VAL A 82 -19.18 25.63 -12.48
N SER A 83 -18.85 25.67 -11.20
CA SER A 83 -18.03 26.74 -10.63
C SER A 83 -16.99 26.18 -9.67
N GLU A 84 -15.72 26.49 -9.94
CA GLU A 84 -14.67 26.34 -8.94
C GLU A 84 -14.92 27.37 -7.84
N ARG A 85 -15.50 26.91 -6.73
CA ARG A 85 -15.66 27.74 -5.54
C ARG A 85 -14.32 27.88 -4.85
N GLU A 86 -13.91 29.11 -4.60
CA GLU A 86 -12.75 29.38 -3.77
C GLU A 86 -13.07 29.02 -2.31
N LEU A 87 -12.38 28.01 -1.78
CA LEU A 87 -12.52 27.60 -0.39
C LEU A 87 -11.60 28.42 0.51
N LYS A 88 -11.92 28.46 1.82
CA LYS A 88 -11.06 29.11 2.82
C LYS A 88 -9.67 28.47 2.85
N TYR A 89 -8.69 29.26 3.24
CA TYR A 89 -7.28 28.83 3.35
C TYR A 89 -6.64 28.41 2.02
N GLY A 90 -7.14 28.88 0.87
CA GLY A 90 -6.62 28.51 -0.44
C GLY A 90 -6.80 27.04 -0.82
N ARG A 91 -7.78 26.36 -0.21
CA ARG A 91 -8.04 24.95 -0.48
C ARG A 91 -8.68 24.75 -1.85
N PRO A 92 -8.27 23.74 -2.62
CA PRO A 92 -9.00 23.35 -3.83
C PRO A 92 -10.27 22.59 -3.47
N THR A 93 -11.34 22.74 -4.24
CA THR A 93 -12.55 21.91 -4.13
C THR A 93 -12.24 20.47 -4.59
N ILE A 94 -12.62 19.49 -3.79
CA ILE A 94 -12.36 18.06 -4.04
C ILE A 94 -13.58 17.37 -4.67
N GLY A 95 -14.77 17.59 -4.12
CA GLY A 95 -16.02 16.92 -4.55
C GLY A 95 -16.55 17.48 -5.86
N ARG A 96 -16.94 16.59 -6.80
CA ARG A 96 -17.53 16.99 -8.08
C ARG A 96 -18.89 16.37 -8.37
N LEU A 97 -19.16 15.16 -7.88
CA LEU A 97 -20.30 14.36 -8.35
C LEU A 97 -21.55 14.48 -7.49
N GLY A 98 -21.45 14.95 -6.24
CA GLY A 98 -22.60 15.03 -5.32
C GLY A 98 -23.17 13.67 -4.90
N ILE A 99 -22.43 12.58 -5.13
CA ILE A 99 -22.85 11.21 -4.79
C ILE A 99 -22.24 10.72 -3.48
N GLY A 100 -21.31 11.47 -2.88
CA GLY A 100 -20.51 11.02 -1.74
C GLY A 100 -21.34 10.64 -0.50
N MET A 101 -22.51 11.26 -0.31
CA MET A 101 -23.38 10.90 0.81
C MET A 101 -24.00 9.49 0.66
N LEU A 102 -24.14 8.99 -0.57
CA LEU A 102 -24.58 7.60 -0.79
C LEU A 102 -23.53 6.56 -0.39
N GLY A 103 -22.28 6.95 -0.26
CA GLY A 103 -21.24 6.05 0.21
C GLY A 103 -21.56 5.43 1.57
N ILE A 104 -22.27 6.15 2.42
CA ILE A 104 -22.71 5.64 3.73
C ILE A 104 -23.66 4.43 3.61
N ALA A 105 -24.34 4.25 2.47
CA ALA A 105 -25.21 3.10 2.21
C ALA A 105 -24.48 1.74 2.26
N GLN A 106 -23.17 1.73 2.14
CA GLN A 106 -22.35 0.51 2.34
C GLN A 106 -22.18 0.16 3.81
N ILE A 107 -22.35 1.15 4.69
CA ILE A 107 -22.07 1.02 6.11
C ILE A 107 -23.38 0.86 6.90
N CYS A 108 -24.46 1.53 6.49
CA CYS A 108 -25.73 1.49 7.21
C CYS A 108 -26.94 1.54 6.27
N GLY A 109 -28.08 1.02 6.76
CA GLY A 109 -29.39 1.10 6.09
C GLY A 109 -30.14 2.39 6.37
N SER A 110 -29.87 3.03 7.51
CA SER A 110 -30.47 4.32 7.88
C SER A 110 -29.51 5.19 8.68
N PHE A 111 -29.69 6.50 8.57
CA PHE A 111 -28.90 7.47 9.31
C PHE A 111 -29.68 8.76 9.56
N VAL A 112 -29.28 9.50 10.57
CA VAL A 112 -29.81 10.83 10.91
C VAL A 112 -28.76 11.88 10.53
N VAL A 113 -29.18 12.88 9.75
CA VAL A 113 -28.40 14.06 9.44
C VAL A 113 -28.90 15.21 10.28
N THR A 114 -28.01 15.87 10.99
CA THR A 114 -28.26 17.12 11.68
C THR A 114 -27.29 18.16 11.14
N SER A 115 -27.76 19.29 10.67
CA SER A 115 -26.91 20.34 10.13
C SER A 115 -27.32 21.73 10.64
N GLN A 116 -26.31 22.54 10.98
CA GLN A 116 -26.48 23.93 11.37
C GLN A 116 -25.66 24.80 10.39
N PRO A 117 -26.33 25.53 9.48
CA PRO A 117 -25.65 26.40 8.53
C PRO A 117 -25.11 27.67 9.21
N ILE A 118 -24.25 28.41 8.49
CA ILE A 118 -23.74 29.73 8.93
C ILE A 118 -24.88 30.72 9.14
N SER A 119 -25.87 30.68 8.24
CA SER A 119 -27.05 31.54 8.26
C SER A 119 -28.28 30.68 8.05
N GLY A 120 -29.36 30.95 8.83
CA GLY A 120 -30.59 30.21 8.77
C GLY A 120 -30.77 29.21 9.93
N LYS A 121 -31.86 28.47 9.88
CA LYS A 121 -32.20 27.47 10.90
C LYS A 121 -31.53 26.14 10.58
N GLY A 122 -30.98 25.48 11.60
CA GLY A 122 -30.57 24.11 11.52
C GLY A 122 -31.78 23.18 11.34
N PHE A 123 -31.48 21.99 10.84
CA PHE A 123 -32.50 20.95 10.68
C PHE A 123 -31.96 19.59 11.14
N ARG A 124 -32.90 18.67 11.32
CA ARG A 124 -32.63 17.26 11.52
C ARG A 124 -33.50 16.44 10.59
N ALA A 125 -32.92 15.50 9.90
CA ALA A 125 -33.63 14.62 8.99
C ALA A 125 -33.18 13.17 9.16
N ARG A 126 -34.12 12.25 9.13
CA ARG A 126 -33.85 10.82 9.12
C ARG A 126 -33.94 10.30 7.70
N VAL A 127 -32.85 9.67 7.23
CA VAL A 127 -32.77 9.03 5.92
C VAL A 127 -32.85 7.52 6.09
N ARG A 128 -33.70 6.88 5.30
CA ARG A 128 -33.81 5.41 5.20
C ARG A 128 -33.55 5.00 3.78
N LEU A 129 -32.55 4.16 3.57
CA LEU A 129 -32.16 3.66 2.26
C LEU A 129 -32.90 2.33 2.00
N TYR A 130 -33.38 2.16 0.78
CA TYR A 130 -34.04 0.92 0.40
C TYR A 130 -33.00 -0.18 0.14
N ASP A 131 -33.33 -1.40 0.57
CA ASP A 131 -32.54 -2.58 0.19
C ASP A 131 -32.90 -3.01 -1.23
N LEU A 132 -32.37 -2.28 -2.21
CA LEU A 132 -32.64 -2.51 -3.63
C LEU A 132 -32.21 -3.92 -4.09
N ALA A 133 -31.37 -4.62 -3.33
CA ALA A 133 -31.00 -6.01 -3.65
C ALA A 133 -32.13 -6.99 -3.34
N LYS A 134 -33.07 -6.61 -2.45
CA LYS A 134 -34.26 -7.39 -2.10
C LYS A 134 -35.49 -6.97 -2.90
N ALA A 135 -35.40 -5.94 -3.75
CA ALA A 135 -36.50 -5.51 -4.59
C ALA A 135 -37.04 -6.66 -5.44
N LYS A 136 -38.34 -6.96 -5.34
CA LYS A 136 -38.96 -8.04 -6.11
C LYS A 136 -38.94 -7.72 -7.61
N MET A 137 -38.81 -8.76 -8.43
CA MET A 137 -38.66 -8.65 -9.88
C MET A 137 -39.90 -8.06 -10.59
N ASP A 138 -41.07 -8.06 -9.95
CA ASP A 138 -42.37 -8.05 -10.62
C ASP A 138 -43.27 -6.81 -10.35
N GLU A 139 -42.83 -5.82 -9.61
CA GLU A 139 -43.60 -4.58 -9.45
C GLU A 139 -42.95 -3.45 -10.27
N PRO A 140 -43.51 -3.07 -11.43
CA PRO A 140 -43.11 -1.85 -12.10
C PRO A 140 -43.61 -0.66 -11.25
N ASN A 141 -42.68 0.11 -10.66
CA ASN A 141 -43.01 1.43 -10.11
C ASN A 141 -43.43 2.36 -11.26
N SER A 142 -44.72 2.40 -11.54
CA SER A 142 -45.29 3.04 -12.72
C SER A 142 -45.44 4.57 -12.62
N ASP A 143 -45.20 5.19 -11.45
CA ASP A 143 -45.75 6.52 -11.18
C ASP A 143 -44.74 7.68 -11.13
N LEU A 144 -43.45 7.45 -11.40
CA LEU A 144 -42.45 8.51 -11.34
C LEU A 144 -41.83 8.79 -12.72
N MET A 145 -42.59 9.45 -13.59
CA MET A 145 -42.05 10.06 -14.81
C MET A 145 -41.71 11.53 -14.53
N HIS A 146 -40.42 11.85 -14.45
CA HIS A 146 -39.96 13.24 -14.54
C HIS A 146 -39.44 13.55 -15.95
N GLU A 147 -39.59 14.82 -16.35
CA GLU A 147 -39.17 15.29 -17.68
C GLU A 147 -37.68 15.02 -17.93
N GLY A 148 -37.38 14.23 -18.93
CA GLY A 148 -36.03 13.82 -19.30
C GLY A 148 -35.39 14.73 -20.35
N THR A 149 -34.16 14.37 -20.70
CA THR A 149 -33.36 15.01 -21.73
C THR A 149 -34.00 14.84 -23.12
N THR A 150 -33.90 15.89 -23.95
CA THR A 150 -34.30 15.86 -25.34
C THR A 150 -33.31 15.05 -26.17
N THR A 151 -33.77 14.11 -26.97
CA THR A 151 -32.93 13.38 -27.91
C THR A 151 -32.45 14.27 -29.05
N ALA A 152 -31.44 13.84 -29.82
CA ALA A 152 -30.98 14.55 -31.04
C ALA A 152 -32.10 14.83 -32.06
N ASP A 153 -33.19 14.05 -31.99
CA ASP A 153 -34.36 14.19 -32.88
C ASP A 153 -35.48 15.05 -32.26
N GLY A 154 -35.22 15.74 -31.13
CA GLY A 154 -36.16 16.67 -30.50
C GLY A 154 -37.26 16.00 -29.66
N GLU A 155 -37.27 14.68 -29.48
CA GLU A 155 -38.21 14.00 -28.60
C GLU A 155 -37.74 14.07 -27.12
N LYS A 156 -38.62 14.55 -26.22
CA LYS A 156 -38.41 14.49 -24.79
C LYS A 156 -38.52 13.03 -24.31
N MET A 157 -37.42 12.46 -23.84
CA MET A 157 -37.44 11.16 -23.19
C MET A 157 -37.76 11.32 -21.71
N PRO A 158 -38.72 10.59 -21.16
CA PRO A 158 -38.93 10.59 -19.70
C PRO A 158 -37.69 9.99 -19.00
N ALA A 159 -37.07 10.75 -18.12
CA ALA A 159 -36.05 10.22 -17.24
C ALA A 159 -36.76 9.34 -16.20
N LYS A 160 -36.46 8.05 -16.18
CA LYS A 160 -36.94 7.17 -15.13
C LYS A 160 -36.07 7.41 -13.89
N ILE A 161 -36.57 8.25 -12.98
CA ILE A 161 -35.97 8.44 -11.66
C ILE A 161 -36.39 7.24 -10.81
N VAL A 162 -35.42 6.57 -10.19
CA VAL A 162 -35.67 5.45 -9.27
C VAL A 162 -35.45 5.94 -7.85
N ASP A 163 -36.44 5.75 -6.99
CA ASP A 163 -36.31 6.04 -5.56
C ASP A 163 -35.34 5.05 -4.91
N VAL A 164 -34.25 5.56 -4.33
CA VAL A 164 -33.24 4.77 -3.62
C VAL A 164 -33.42 4.84 -2.10
N GLY A 165 -34.37 5.60 -1.62
CA GLY A 165 -34.66 5.78 -0.20
C GLY A 165 -35.73 6.86 0.03
N ARG A 166 -35.98 7.16 1.29
CA ARG A 166 -36.84 8.25 1.73
C ARG A 166 -36.22 9.01 2.87
N TYR A 167 -36.60 10.26 3.07
CA TYR A 167 -36.22 11.04 4.23
C TYR A 167 -37.42 11.75 4.84
N ASP A 168 -37.34 11.99 6.15
CA ASP A 168 -38.32 12.70 6.94
C ASP A 168 -37.61 13.75 7.79
N PHE A 169 -38.11 14.99 7.82
CA PHE A 169 -37.61 15.98 8.77
C PHE A 169 -38.20 15.69 10.15
N GLU A 170 -37.37 15.75 11.18
CA GLU A 170 -37.74 15.57 12.57
C GLU A 170 -37.81 16.93 13.25
N ASP A 171 -38.84 17.12 14.15
CA ASP A 171 -38.90 18.27 15.04
C ASP A 171 -37.67 18.30 15.93
N PHE A 172 -37.01 19.45 15.93
CA PHE A 172 -35.71 19.56 16.55
C PHE A 172 -35.41 20.98 17.04
N ASP A 173 -34.94 21.07 18.29
CA ASP A 173 -34.46 22.35 18.85
C ASP A 173 -33.05 22.64 18.31
N SER A 174 -32.97 23.51 17.30
CA SER A 174 -31.71 23.91 16.67
C SER A 174 -30.87 24.87 17.52
N SER A 175 -31.42 25.38 18.65
CA SER A 175 -30.73 26.38 19.48
C SER A 175 -29.45 25.86 20.15
N ARG A 176 -29.31 24.53 20.26
CA ARG A 176 -28.17 23.85 20.89
C ARG A 176 -27.14 23.30 19.89
N LEU A 177 -27.37 23.50 18.59
CA LEU A 177 -26.45 22.99 17.58
C LEU A 177 -25.22 23.85 17.48
N THR A 178 -24.09 23.17 17.42
CA THR A 178 -22.85 23.75 16.92
C THR A 178 -22.89 23.78 15.39
N ARG A 179 -22.26 24.80 14.80
CA ARG A 179 -22.13 24.92 13.36
C ARG A 179 -21.46 23.68 12.75
N GLY A 180 -21.97 23.24 11.60
CA GLY A 180 -21.43 22.10 10.86
C GLY A 180 -22.48 21.03 10.58
N THR A 181 -22.03 19.83 10.28
CA THR A 181 -22.90 18.70 9.98
C THR A 181 -22.53 17.51 10.85
N LYS A 182 -23.57 16.82 11.36
CA LYS A 182 -23.44 15.58 12.10
C LYS A 182 -24.31 14.50 11.47
N ILE A 183 -23.71 13.37 11.18
CA ILE A 183 -24.36 12.16 10.66
C ILE A 183 -24.26 11.07 11.72
N ILE A 184 -25.36 10.44 12.08
CA ILE A 184 -25.43 9.34 13.03
C ILE A 184 -26.07 8.14 12.33
N ALA A 185 -25.32 7.07 12.16
CA ALA A 185 -25.80 5.80 11.65
C ALA A 185 -25.89 4.80 12.80
N ASP A 186 -27.14 4.48 13.20
CA ASP A 186 -27.44 3.53 14.27
C ASP A 186 -27.72 2.11 13.74
N ASP A 187 -28.05 1.99 12.44
CA ASP A 187 -28.34 0.74 11.75
C ASP A 187 -27.14 0.33 10.89
N VAL A 188 -26.01 0.09 11.57
CA VAL A 188 -24.77 -0.32 10.92
C VAL A 188 -24.91 -1.75 10.41
N THR A 189 -24.45 -2.00 9.17
CA THR A 189 -24.56 -3.33 8.55
C THR A 189 -23.76 -4.39 9.32
N PRO A 190 -24.31 -5.62 9.49
CA PRO A 190 -23.57 -6.70 10.13
C PRO A 190 -22.20 -6.96 9.49
N THR A 191 -22.09 -6.77 8.17
CA THR A 191 -20.83 -6.93 7.44
C THR A 191 -19.75 -5.96 7.95
N PHE A 192 -20.12 -4.69 8.21
CA PHE A 192 -19.18 -3.72 8.77
C PHE A 192 -18.78 -4.10 10.20
N THR A 193 -19.76 -4.37 11.06
CA THR A 193 -19.54 -4.72 12.47
C THR A 193 -18.67 -5.96 12.61
N LEU A 194 -19.03 -7.06 11.91
CA LEU A 194 -18.32 -8.33 12.00
C LEU A 194 -16.87 -8.23 11.46
N ALA A 195 -16.67 -7.54 10.35
CA ALA A 195 -15.32 -7.39 9.77
C ALA A 195 -14.32 -6.80 10.77
N PHE A 196 -14.75 -5.82 11.57
CA PHE A 196 -13.87 -5.19 12.56
C PHE A 196 -13.85 -5.94 13.89
N GLN A 197 -14.95 -6.53 14.35
CA GLN A 197 -14.99 -7.33 15.57
C GLN A 197 -14.18 -8.63 15.43
N GLU A 198 -14.26 -9.31 14.31
CA GLU A 198 -13.47 -10.52 14.05
C GLU A 198 -11.97 -10.24 14.10
N SER A 199 -11.54 -9.10 13.55
CA SER A 199 -10.14 -8.71 13.60
C SER A 199 -9.64 -8.43 15.03
N LEU A 200 -10.53 -8.04 15.97
CA LEU A 200 -10.18 -7.82 17.37
C LEU A 200 -9.97 -9.14 18.15
N THR A 201 -10.58 -10.22 17.71
CA THR A 201 -10.50 -11.53 18.38
C THR A 201 -9.35 -12.39 17.88
N LEU A 202 -8.69 -12.00 16.79
CA LEU A 202 -7.55 -12.73 16.24
C LEU A 202 -6.36 -12.72 17.19
N GLU A 203 -5.69 -13.85 17.30
CA GLU A 203 -4.49 -13.99 18.09
C GLU A 203 -3.41 -13.00 17.62
N GLY A 204 -2.88 -12.20 18.54
CA GLY A 204 -1.90 -11.17 18.22
C GLY A 204 -2.46 -9.78 17.89
N TYR A 205 -3.78 -9.59 17.93
CA TYR A 205 -4.38 -8.27 17.77
C TYR A 205 -3.78 -7.25 18.76
N LYS A 206 -3.40 -6.11 18.23
CA LYS A 206 -2.87 -5.00 19.03
C LYS A 206 -3.82 -3.83 18.99
N GLN A 207 -4.25 -3.39 20.17
CA GLN A 207 -5.04 -2.16 20.28
C GLN A 207 -4.31 -0.99 19.61
N VAL A 208 -5.06 -0.16 18.90
CA VAL A 208 -4.54 1.07 18.31
C VAL A 208 -4.32 2.08 19.44
N PRO A 209 -3.09 2.56 19.67
CA PRO A 209 -2.84 3.61 20.65
C PRO A 209 -3.62 4.88 20.35
N MET A 210 -3.95 5.66 21.40
CA MET A 210 -4.63 6.95 21.22
C MET A 210 -3.75 7.95 20.48
N ASP A 211 -2.45 7.93 20.70
CA ASP A 211 -1.52 8.76 19.93
C ASP A 211 -1.10 8.02 18.65
N TRP A 212 -1.75 8.41 17.54
CA TRP A 212 -1.53 7.83 16.22
C TRP A 212 -0.12 8.07 15.68
N ARG A 213 0.43 9.27 15.87
CA ARG A 213 1.71 9.68 15.29
C ARG A 213 2.88 8.77 15.71
N PRO A 214 3.19 8.56 16.98
CA PRO A 214 4.25 7.66 17.40
C PRO A 214 3.93 6.20 17.10
N ALA A 215 2.65 5.80 17.15
CA ALA A 215 2.25 4.44 16.83
C ALA A 215 2.57 4.08 15.37
N VAL A 216 2.19 4.93 14.42
CA VAL A 216 2.52 4.74 12.99
C VAL A 216 4.02 4.84 12.74
N THR A 217 4.70 5.78 13.37
CA THR A 217 6.17 5.88 13.25
C THR A 217 6.85 4.56 13.67
N LYS A 218 6.37 3.93 14.74
CA LYS A 218 6.87 2.62 15.19
C LYS A 218 6.59 1.51 14.17
N VAL A 219 5.39 1.49 13.57
CA VAL A 219 5.03 0.54 12.50
C VAL A 219 5.97 0.66 11.32
N LEU A 220 6.22 1.88 10.85
CA LEU A 220 7.10 2.16 9.72
C LEU A 220 8.57 1.79 10.02
N ARG A 221 9.12 2.22 11.15
CA ARG A 221 10.51 1.94 11.54
C ARG A 221 10.77 0.45 11.72
N ASN A 222 9.84 -0.28 12.32
CA ASN A 222 9.99 -1.71 12.58
C ASN A 222 9.53 -2.57 11.39
N SER A 223 9.13 -1.96 10.28
CA SER A 223 8.68 -2.69 9.08
C SER A 223 7.56 -3.71 9.39
N ILE A 224 6.57 -3.30 10.19
CA ILE A 224 5.46 -4.17 10.61
C ILE A 224 4.41 -4.23 9.50
N SER A 225 3.94 -5.42 9.15
CA SER A 225 2.83 -5.61 8.21
C SER A 225 1.50 -5.22 8.86
N LEU A 226 0.63 -4.49 8.15
CA LEU A 226 -0.71 -4.15 8.65
C LEU A 226 -1.60 -5.38 8.84
N GLN A 227 -1.35 -6.46 8.09
CA GLN A 227 -2.04 -7.74 8.31
C GLN A 227 -1.87 -8.29 9.72
N LEU A 228 -0.75 -7.97 10.38
CA LEU A 228 -0.49 -8.36 11.77
C LEU A 228 -1.14 -7.41 12.80
N LEU A 229 -1.72 -6.31 12.35
CA LEU A 229 -2.32 -5.28 13.19
C LEU A 229 -3.85 -5.28 13.14
N GLY A 230 -4.45 -5.95 12.15
CA GLY A 230 -5.90 -6.09 12.00
C GLY A 230 -6.55 -5.00 11.13
N ASP A 231 -7.83 -5.23 10.80
CA ASP A 231 -8.57 -4.43 9.82
C ASP A 231 -8.88 -3.01 10.31
N TYR A 232 -9.04 -2.82 11.61
CA TYR A 232 -9.23 -1.48 12.16
C TYR A 232 -7.98 -0.60 11.98
N TRP A 233 -6.76 -1.15 12.15
CA TRP A 233 -5.53 -0.45 11.79
C TRP A 233 -5.48 -0.09 10.31
N ARG A 234 -5.90 -1.02 9.46
CA ARG A 234 -5.96 -0.81 8.02
C ARG A 234 -6.95 0.32 7.67
N LEU A 235 -8.13 0.35 8.29
CA LEU A 235 -9.11 1.43 8.11
C LEU A 235 -8.49 2.81 8.40
N LEU A 236 -7.86 2.97 9.56
CA LEU A 236 -7.22 4.25 9.93
C LEU A 236 -6.11 4.61 8.94
N TRP A 237 -5.32 3.63 8.52
CA TRP A 237 -4.23 3.79 7.57
C TRP A 237 -4.73 4.25 6.19
N GLU A 238 -5.74 3.60 5.64
CA GLU A 238 -6.31 3.91 4.34
C GLU A 238 -6.92 5.32 4.30
N ILE A 239 -7.64 5.71 5.34
CA ILE A 239 -8.18 7.07 5.47
C ILE A 239 -7.03 8.08 5.61
N ALA A 240 -6.06 7.82 6.47
CA ALA A 240 -4.91 8.70 6.67
C ALA A 240 -4.06 8.86 5.40
N ALA A 241 -3.86 7.77 4.64
CA ALA A 241 -3.09 7.80 3.40
C ALA A 241 -3.78 8.60 2.30
N SER A 242 -5.11 8.57 2.23
CA SER A 242 -5.87 9.19 1.13
C SER A 242 -6.29 10.63 1.41
N CYS A 243 -6.57 11.03 2.65
CA CYS A 243 -7.06 12.38 2.96
C CYS A 243 -6.00 13.48 2.79
N PRO A 244 -6.41 14.76 2.54
CA PRO A 244 -5.52 15.90 2.37
C PRO A 244 -5.06 16.45 3.73
N ILE A 245 -4.48 15.61 4.57
CA ILE A 245 -3.95 15.94 5.89
C ILE A 245 -2.41 15.98 5.88
N PRO A 246 -1.76 16.61 6.87
CA PRO A 246 -0.31 16.64 6.96
C PRO A 246 0.34 15.26 7.08
N TYR A 247 1.60 15.17 6.69
CA TYR A 247 2.44 14.00 6.94
C TYR A 247 2.81 13.88 8.42
N LEU A 248 3.27 12.70 8.83
CA LEU A 248 3.68 12.40 10.23
C LEU A 248 4.65 13.42 10.82
N ALA A 249 5.55 13.94 10.00
CA ALA A 249 6.52 14.97 10.39
C ALA A 249 6.87 15.86 9.19
N ALA A 250 7.39 17.06 9.45
CA ALA A 250 7.81 18.00 8.41
C ALA A 250 8.96 17.45 7.55
N ASP A 251 9.76 16.54 8.10
CA ASP A 251 10.88 15.84 7.44
C ASP A 251 10.54 14.40 7.04
N ALA A 252 9.26 14.05 6.99
CA ALA A 252 8.82 12.69 6.62
C ALA A 252 9.32 12.25 5.24
N ILE A 253 9.56 13.23 4.35
CA ILE A 253 10.14 13.04 3.04
C ILE A 253 11.28 14.05 2.85
N PRO A 254 12.51 13.62 2.54
CA PRO A 254 13.71 14.43 2.73
C PRO A 254 13.97 15.52 1.67
N ARG A 255 13.08 15.75 0.71
CA ARG A 255 13.29 16.71 -0.38
C ARG A 255 12.48 17.99 -0.20
N SER A 256 13.03 19.14 -0.64
CA SER A 256 12.47 20.47 -0.48
C SER A 256 11.03 20.60 -0.98
N ALA A 257 10.72 20.11 -2.19
CA ALA A 257 9.39 20.19 -2.77
C ALA A 257 8.29 19.52 -1.91
N VAL A 258 8.62 18.43 -1.23
CA VAL A 258 7.66 17.76 -0.35
C VAL A 258 7.54 18.44 1.01
N ARG A 259 8.57 19.13 1.46
CA ARG A 259 8.47 19.99 2.66
C ARG A 259 7.51 21.15 2.40
N GLU A 260 7.60 21.78 1.24
CA GLU A 260 6.67 22.85 0.83
C GLU A 260 5.23 22.32 0.77
N LEU A 261 5.03 21.12 0.21
CA LEU A 261 3.72 20.47 0.18
C LEU A 261 3.19 20.21 1.60
N ASN A 262 4.02 19.73 2.53
CA ASN A 262 3.57 19.48 3.90
C ASN A 262 3.22 20.79 4.61
N ALA A 263 4.02 21.85 4.42
CA ALA A 263 3.71 23.17 4.93
C ALA A 263 2.39 23.72 4.35
N GLN A 264 2.13 23.49 3.06
CA GLN A 264 0.87 23.82 2.42
C GLN A 264 -0.30 23.05 3.05
N LEU A 265 -0.16 21.73 3.27
CA LEU A 265 -1.19 20.91 3.92
C LEU A 265 -1.48 21.38 5.35
N GLU A 266 -0.45 21.80 6.09
CA GLU A 266 -0.60 22.39 7.42
C GLU A 266 -1.32 23.74 7.37
N SER A 267 -1.03 24.58 6.35
CA SER A 267 -1.68 25.87 6.15
C SER A 267 -3.18 25.78 5.90
N TYR A 268 -3.65 24.64 5.38
CA TYR A 268 -5.07 24.37 5.17
C TYR A 268 -5.86 24.23 6.47
N LYS A 269 -5.19 24.06 7.62
CA LYS A 269 -5.82 23.94 8.94
C LYS A 269 -6.91 22.86 8.97
N PHE A 270 -6.66 21.70 8.36
CA PHE A 270 -7.60 20.59 8.31
C PHE A 270 -7.10 19.39 9.08
N SER A 271 -7.94 18.85 9.94
CA SER A 271 -7.63 17.71 10.80
C SER A 271 -8.73 16.66 10.73
N VAL A 272 -8.35 15.41 10.67
CA VAL A 272 -9.26 14.26 10.73
C VAL A 272 -8.96 13.46 11.98
N PHE A 273 -10.01 13.10 12.71
CA PHE A 273 -9.95 12.30 13.92
C PHE A 273 -10.80 11.05 13.74
N ILE A 274 -10.30 9.90 14.19
CA ILE A 274 -11.07 8.66 14.26
C ILE A 274 -10.94 8.10 15.68
N ASP A 275 -12.08 7.95 16.36
CA ASP A 275 -12.16 7.50 17.75
C ASP A 275 -11.19 8.27 18.65
N GLY A 276 -11.18 9.60 18.50
CA GLY A 276 -10.31 10.53 19.25
C GLY A 276 -8.86 10.62 18.74
N ARG A 277 -8.43 9.78 17.81
CA ARG A 277 -7.05 9.74 17.26
C ARG A 277 -6.92 10.71 16.10
N GLN A 278 -6.04 11.70 16.22
CA GLN A 278 -5.70 12.58 15.10
C GLN A 278 -4.86 11.83 14.07
N LEU A 279 -5.32 11.82 12.82
CA LEU A 279 -4.63 11.14 11.73
C LEU A 279 -3.58 12.05 11.07
N PHE A 280 -2.52 11.41 10.58
CA PHE A 280 -1.46 11.98 9.77
C PHE A 280 -1.11 11.00 8.66
N LYS A 281 -0.70 11.49 7.49
CA LYS A 281 -0.29 10.60 6.38
C LYS A 281 0.79 9.64 6.84
N PRO A 282 0.59 8.32 6.67
CA PRO A 282 1.47 7.29 7.21
C PRO A 282 2.69 7.06 6.31
N VAL A 283 3.43 8.12 6.00
CA VAL A 283 4.66 8.10 5.20
C VAL A 283 5.79 8.70 6.01
N TYR A 284 6.91 7.98 6.09
CA TYR A 284 8.12 8.44 6.75
C TYR A 284 9.35 7.84 6.05
N LEU A 285 9.91 8.61 5.13
CA LEU A 285 11.06 8.24 4.31
C LEU A 285 12.24 9.15 4.70
N LYS A 286 12.88 8.84 5.82
CA LYS A 286 14.00 9.61 6.33
C LYS A 286 15.26 9.23 5.54
N GLY A 287 15.61 10.02 4.57
CA GLY A 287 16.84 10.11 3.77
C GLY A 287 17.82 8.92 3.77
N ASN A 288 19.03 9.16 3.34
CA ASN A 288 20.09 8.15 3.25
C ASN A 288 20.45 7.46 4.58
N GLU A 289 20.06 8.02 5.71
CA GLU A 289 20.32 7.46 7.05
C GLU A 289 19.54 6.16 7.32
N GLU A 290 18.40 5.95 6.63
CA GLU A 290 17.56 4.76 6.80
C GLU A 290 17.51 3.84 5.56
N GLY A 291 18.39 4.04 4.58
CA GLY A 291 18.53 3.17 3.41
C GLY A 291 17.47 3.41 2.32
N TYR A 292 16.98 4.64 2.18
CA TYR A 292 16.15 5.05 1.05
C TYR A 292 16.95 5.89 0.05
N THR A 293 16.78 5.60 -1.23
CA THR A 293 17.19 6.47 -2.33
C THR A 293 15.95 7.12 -2.93
N THR A 294 15.90 8.45 -2.95
CA THR A 294 14.74 9.20 -3.46
C THR A 294 15.10 9.99 -4.71
N ARG A 295 14.23 9.96 -5.72
CA ARG A 295 14.25 10.81 -6.91
C ARG A 295 13.02 11.68 -6.94
N LEU A 296 13.21 12.96 -7.29
CA LEU A 296 12.10 13.88 -7.52
C LEU A 296 11.62 13.74 -8.96
N ILE A 297 10.32 13.80 -9.13
CA ILE A 297 9.69 14.12 -10.41
C ILE A 297 9.51 15.63 -10.39
N GLU A 298 10.36 16.33 -11.13
CA GLU A 298 10.29 17.78 -11.24
C GLU A 298 8.92 18.21 -11.78
N ARG A 299 8.45 19.40 -11.34
CA ARG A 299 7.19 19.97 -11.80
C ARG A 299 7.20 20.13 -13.31
N GLN A 300 6.30 19.49 -14.00
CA GLN A 300 6.19 19.54 -15.46
C GLN A 300 4.74 19.66 -15.91
N THR A 301 4.56 20.27 -17.07
CA THR A 301 3.26 20.42 -17.72
C THR A 301 3.30 19.77 -19.10
N LEU A 302 2.41 18.83 -19.33
CA LEU A 302 2.21 18.19 -20.63
C LEU A 302 0.91 18.68 -21.25
N MET A 303 0.94 18.98 -22.56
CA MET A 303 -0.27 19.31 -23.32
C MET A 303 -0.85 18.04 -23.93
N VAL A 304 -2.04 17.65 -23.49
CA VAL A 304 -2.73 16.44 -23.91
C VAL A 304 -4.06 16.84 -24.57
N TYR A 305 -4.16 16.74 -25.89
CA TYR A 305 -5.33 17.17 -26.66
C TYR A 305 -5.84 18.57 -26.29
N GLY A 306 -4.92 19.52 -26.13
CA GLY A 306 -5.25 20.91 -25.81
C GLY A 306 -5.53 21.20 -24.33
N LYS A 307 -5.52 20.19 -23.46
CA LYS A 307 -5.63 20.32 -22.01
C LYS A 307 -4.27 20.22 -21.35
N ALA A 308 -4.02 21.04 -20.33
CA ALA A 308 -2.79 20.96 -19.57
C ALA A 308 -2.89 19.88 -18.46
N LEU A 309 -1.89 19.01 -18.40
CA LEU A 309 -1.66 18.08 -17.30
C LEU A 309 -0.40 18.52 -16.58
N THR A 310 -0.54 19.09 -15.37
CA THR A 310 0.57 19.56 -14.55
C THR A 310 0.72 18.67 -13.33
N PHE A 311 1.93 18.16 -13.12
CA PHE A 311 2.22 17.28 -12.00
C PHE A 311 3.68 17.39 -11.54
N SER A 312 3.90 16.94 -10.31
CA SER A 312 5.21 16.75 -9.68
C SER A 312 5.16 15.50 -8.80
N GLY A 313 6.25 15.12 -8.17
CA GLY A 313 6.20 13.98 -7.26
C GLY A 313 7.56 13.52 -6.78
N TYR A 314 7.57 12.32 -6.23
CA TYR A 314 8.79 11.63 -5.84
C TYR A 314 8.63 10.12 -5.99
N ILE A 315 9.73 9.44 -6.23
CA ILE A 315 9.85 7.98 -6.15
C ILE A 315 11.01 7.67 -5.22
N ALA A 316 10.76 6.80 -4.25
CA ALA A 316 11.75 6.32 -3.30
C ALA A 316 11.93 4.81 -3.41
N VAL A 317 13.16 4.37 -3.27
CA VAL A 317 13.52 2.95 -3.27
C VAL A 317 14.17 2.59 -1.96
N GLN A 318 13.61 1.61 -1.27
CA GLN A 318 14.23 1.07 -0.06
C GLN A 318 15.37 0.12 -0.43
N GLU A 319 16.55 0.37 0.10
CA GLU A 319 17.73 -0.41 -0.22
C GLU A 319 17.84 -1.66 0.67
N GLY A 320 17.99 -2.81 0.00
CA GLY A 320 18.42 -4.06 0.66
C GLY A 320 17.35 -4.88 1.36
N LYS A 321 16.13 -4.36 1.55
CA LYS A 321 14.99 -5.08 2.11
C LYS A 321 13.70 -4.66 1.43
N GLN A 322 12.68 -5.51 1.50
CA GLN A 322 11.36 -5.16 0.99
C GLN A 322 10.72 -4.07 1.84
N LEU A 323 10.06 -3.13 1.17
CA LEU A 323 9.28 -2.09 1.83
C LEU A 323 8.16 -2.72 2.67
N LYS A 324 8.00 -2.24 3.88
CA LYS A 324 6.93 -2.60 4.81
C LYS A 324 6.41 -1.33 5.49
N PRO A 325 5.12 -1.23 5.74
CA PRO A 325 4.07 -2.20 5.38
C PRO A 325 3.86 -2.27 3.87
N ASP A 326 3.26 -3.38 3.41
CA ASP A 326 3.06 -3.68 1.99
C ASP A 326 2.17 -2.63 1.30
N GLU A 327 1.31 -1.97 2.06
CA GLU A 327 0.39 -0.91 1.65
C GLU A 327 1.09 0.37 1.16
N LEU A 328 2.41 0.51 1.35
CA LEU A 328 3.21 1.60 0.78
C LEU A 328 3.91 1.23 -0.52
N ARG A 329 3.76 0.00 -1.01
CA ARG A 329 4.44 -0.45 -2.23
C ARG A 329 3.76 0.09 -3.48
N GLY A 330 4.55 0.68 -4.34
CA GLY A 330 4.10 1.20 -5.62
C GLY A 330 3.94 2.72 -5.64
N ILE A 331 3.08 3.20 -6.52
CA ILE A 331 2.89 4.64 -6.76
C ILE A 331 1.45 5.04 -6.45
N LEU A 332 1.28 6.05 -5.61
CA LEU A 332 0.00 6.67 -5.33
C LEU A 332 -0.13 7.98 -6.10
N VAL A 333 -1.18 8.11 -6.90
CA VAL A 333 -1.53 9.37 -7.56
C VAL A 333 -2.45 10.17 -6.65
N ARG A 334 -2.13 11.46 -6.47
CA ARG A 334 -2.95 12.39 -5.69
C ARG A 334 -3.48 13.51 -6.58
N ILE A 335 -4.77 13.70 -6.60
CA ILE A 335 -5.41 14.85 -7.22
C ILE A 335 -5.84 15.80 -6.09
N LYS A 336 -5.37 17.07 -6.15
CA LYS A 336 -5.67 18.06 -5.11
C LYS A 336 -5.35 17.55 -3.69
N ASN A 337 -4.23 16.85 -3.55
CA ASN A 337 -3.73 16.22 -2.33
C ASN A 337 -4.56 15.04 -1.78
N VAL A 338 -5.62 14.61 -2.47
CA VAL A 338 -6.38 13.40 -2.16
C VAL A 338 -5.82 12.21 -2.91
N GLY A 339 -5.50 11.13 -2.21
CA GLY A 339 -5.06 9.88 -2.82
C GLY A 339 -6.18 9.21 -3.61
N ILE A 340 -5.89 8.81 -4.83
CA ILE A 340 -6.82 8.07 -5.69
C ILE A 340 -6.48 6.59 -5.58
N GLY A 341 -7.38 5.83 -4.96
CA GLY A 341 -7.15 4.43 -4.63
C GLY A 341 -6.04 4.25 -3.58
N TYR A 342 -5.19 3.27 -3.83
CA TYR A 342 -4.07 2.87 -2.98
C TYR A 342 -2.74 3.04 -3.71
N TYR A 343 -1.63 2.83 -3.01
CA TYR A 343 -0.35 2.66 -3.67
C TYR A 343 -0.42 1.49 -4.65
N ASP A 344 -0.21 1.78 -5.92
CA ASP A 344 -0.30 0.79 -6.99
C ASP A 344 1.02 0.03 -7.16
N PRO A 345 1.10 -1.24 -6.74
CA PRO A 345 2.32 -2.03 -6.86
C PRO A 345 2.69 -2.37 -8.30
N SER A 346 1.77 -2.18 -9.26
CA SER A 346 2.06 -2.28 -10.69
C SER A 346 2.81 -1.05 -11.22
N MET A 347 2.96 0.00 -10.39
CA MET A 347 3.60 1.27 -10.78
C MET A 347 2.97 1.88 -12.03
N LEU A 348 1.65 2.01 -12.01
CA LEU A 348 0.81 2.47 -13.11
C LEU A 348 0.95 1.57 -14.36
N ASP A 349 0.80 0.26 -14.18
CA ASP A 349 0.94 -0.75 -15.24
C ASP A 349 2.31 -0.72 -15.93
N TYR A 350 3.40 -0.62 -15.19
CA TYR A 350 4.74 -0.65 -15.76
C TYR A 350 5.00 -1.96 -16.51
N ARG A 351 5.30 -1.86 -17.80
CA ARG A 351 5.29 -3.00 -18.75
C ARG A 351 6.36 -4.05 -18.50
N VAL A 352 7.46 -3.66 -17.87
CA VAL A 352 8.56 -4.59 -17.58
C VAL A 352 8.30 -5.24 -16.23
N ASN A 353 8.17 -6.57 -16.22
CA ASN A 353 8.01 -7.30 -14.97
C ASN A 353 9.27 -7.15 -14.11
N GLN A 354 9.17 -6.33 -13.07
CA GLN A 354 10.26 -6.06 -12.15
C GLN A 354 10.30 -7.07 -10.98
N GLY A 355 9.36 -8.02 -10.94
CA GLY A 355 9.33 -9.09 -9.95
C GLY A 355 9.57 -8.61 -8.50
N PRO A 356 10.58 -9.17 -7.79
CA PRO A 356 10.84 -8.79 -6.39
C PRO A 356 11.21 -7.31 -6.18
N ARG A 357 11.68 -6.61 -7.22
CA ARG A 357 12.18 -5.24 -7.15
C ARG A 357 11.07 -4.21 -7.00
N SER A 358 9.89 -4.47 -7.57
CA SER A 358 8.70 -3.63 -7.38
C SER A 358 8.31 -3.50 -5.90
N ARG A 359 8.70 -4.48 -5.08
CA ARG A 359 8.45 -4.49 -3.63
C ARG A 359 9.33 -3.52 -2.84
N TRP A 360 10.28 -2.83 -3.49
CA TRP A 360 11.19 -1.87 -2.87
C TRP A 360 10.84 -0.44 -3.23
N VAL A 361 9.93 -0.24 -4.18
CA VAL A 361 9.55 1.06 -4.73
C VAL A 361 8.31 1.60 -4.01
N THR A 362 8.35 2.87 -3.62
CA THR A 362 7.20 3.67 -3.20
C THR A 362 7.31 5.05 -3.82
N GLY A 363 6.18 5.71 -4.02
CA GLY A 363 6.19 7.07 -4.55
C GLY A 363 4.82 7.70 -4.55
N GLU A 364 4.80 9.02 -4.65
CA GLU A 364 3.58 9.78 -4.79
C GLU A 364 3.72 10.77 -5.94
N VAL A 365 2.67 10.87 -6.76
CA VAL A 365 2.56 11.82 -7.86
C VAL A 365 1.42 12.78 -7.55
N PHE A 366 1.74 14.06 -7.49
CA PHE A 366 0.82 15.15 -7.15
C PHE A 366 0.35 15.83 -8.43
N ILE A 367 -0.94 15.74 -8.71
CA ILE A 367 -1.57 16.39 -9.85
C ILE A 367 -2.07 17.76 -9.40
N GLU A 368 -1.53 18.80 -10.00
CA GLU A 368 -1.94 20.18 -9.77
C GLU A 368 -3.08 20.58 -10.73
N GLN A 369 -3.02 20.10 -11.98
CA GLN A 369 -4.01 20.39 -13.02
C GLN A 369 -4.20 19.17 -13.93
N GLY A 370 -5.42 18.93 -14.35
CA GLY A 370 -5.79 17.82 -15.23
C GLY A 370 -6.07 16.52 -14.49
N LEU A 371 -6.25 15.45 -15.25
CA LEU A 371 -6.50 14.07 -14.82
C LEU A 371 -7.87 13.79 -14.17
N GLU A 372 -8.65 14.80 -13.81
CA GLU A 372 -9.96 14.58 -13.18
C GLU A 372 -10.96 13.87 -14.11
N ASP A 373 -10.87 14.10 -15.42
CA ASP A 373 -11.74 13.46 -16.41
C ASP A 373 -11.37 11.97 -16.64
N ALA A 374 -10.18 11.58 -16.19
CA ALA A 374 -9.73 10.19 -16.22
C ALA A 374 -10.20 9.38 -15.00
N LEU A 375 -10.77 10.03 -13.97
CA LEU A 375 -11.28 9.33 -12.79
C LEU A 375 -12.50 8.49 -13.13
N ASN A 376 -12.54 7.27 -12.62
CA ASN A 376 -13.75 6.47 -12.61
C ASN A 376 -14.75 7.00 -11.57
N ILE A 377 -16.00 6.54 -11.64
CA ILE A 377 -17.08 6.99 -10.75
C ILE A 377 -16.77 6.71 -9.29
N ASP A 378 -16.07 5.60 -9.00
CA ASP A 378 -15.65 5.21 -7.65
C ASP A 378 -14.59 6.13 -7.03
N ARG A 379 -13.96 6.98 -7.84
CA ARG A 379 -12.85 7.87 -7.47
C ARG A 379 -11.67 7.15 -6.80
N ASP A 380 -11.61 5.85 -6.94
CA ASP A 380 -10.55 4.98 -6.43
C ASP A 380 -9.69 4.39 -7.55
N SER A 381 -10.00 4.73 -8.80
CA SER A 381 -9.30 4.21 -9.97
C SER A 381 -9.38 5.16 -11.15
N PHE A 382 -8.53 4.91 -12.15
CA PHE A 382 -8.49 5.66 -13.39
C PHE A 382 -8.94 4.83 -14.58
N ASN A 383 -9.55 5.49 -15.54
CA ASN A 383 -9.72 4.94 -16.88
C ASN A 383 -8.35 4.85 -17.56
N ARG A 384 -7.82 3.64 -17.67
CA ARG A 384 -6.49 3.36 -18.23
C ARG A 384 -6.33 3.74 -19.71
N PHE A 385 -7.43 3.96 -20.41
CA PHE A 385 -7.43 4.39 -21.81
C PHE A 385 -7.53 5.90 -21.97
N HIS A 386 -7.76 6.65 -20.89
CA HIS A 386 -7.84 8.10 -20.94
C HIS A 386 -6.49 8.71 -21.36
N PRO A 387 -6.46 9.65 -22.32
CA PRO A 387 -5.21 10.19 -22.84
C PRO A 387 -4.32 10.84 -21.78
N GLU A 388 -4.91 11.61 -20.85
CA GLU A 388 -4.16 12.25 -19.75
C GLU A 388 -3.51 11.20 -18.82
N PHE A 389 -4.24 10.11 -18.50
CA PHE A 389 -3.66 9.04 -17.67
C PHE A 389 -2.51 8.33 -18.39
N ARG A 390 -2.64 8.10 -19.71
CA ARG A 390 -1.54 7.53 -20.49
C ARG A 390 -0.33 8.44 -20.58
N ALA A 391 -0.54 9.76 -20.71
CA ALA A 391 0.55 10.73 -20.71
C ALA A 391 1.30 10.72 -19.36
N LEU A 392 0.57 10.71 -18.25
CA LEU A 392 1.14 10.54 -16.91
C LEU A 392 1.91 9.24 -16.76
N GLN A 393 1.31 8.12 -17.21
CA GLN A 393 1.91 6.80 -17.18
C GLN A 393 3.27 6.79 -17.90
N VAL A 394 3.33 7.34 -19.13
CA VAL A 394 4.58 7.43 -19.90
C VAL A 394 5.64 8.26 -19.16
N ALA A 395 5.26 9.41 -18.62
CA ALA A 395 6.19 10.27 -17.89
C ALA A 395 6.77 9.58 -16.65
N VAL A 396 5.93 8.94 -15.84
CA VAL A 396 6.36 8.18 -14.65
C VAL A 396 7.21 6.97 -15.03
N HIS A 397 6.83 6.25 -16.09
CA HIS A 397 7.61 5.11 -16.58
C HIS A 397 8.99 5.51 -17.09
N ASN A 398 9.13 6.68 -17.71
CA ASN A 398 10.44 7.19 -18.13
C ASN A 398 11.37 7.44 -16.92
N VAL A 399 10.85 8.01 -15.83
CA VAL A 399 11.63 8.18 -14.60
C VAL A 399 12.01 6.83 -13.99
N LEU A 400 11.08 5.88 -13.94
CA LEU A 400 11.35 4.52 -13.47
C LEU A 400 12.44 3.84 -14.30
N GLN A 401 12.33 3.92 -15.63
CA GLN A 401 13.23 3.22 -16.55
C GLN A 401 14.62 3.83 -16.59
N ASN A 402 14.71 5.18 -16.65
CA ASN A 402 15.97 5.86 -16.94
C ASN A 402 16.74 6.28 -15.67
N GLU A 403 16.05 6.46 -14.54
CA GLU A 403 16.67 6.98 -13.33
C GLU A 403 16.63 5.97 -12.16
N ILE A 404 15.46 5.37 -11.91
CA ILE A 404 15.24 4.55 -10.72
C ILE A 404 15.85 3.15 -10.89
N PHE A 405 15.44 2.42 -11.92
CA PHE A 405 15.86 1.03 -12.07
C PHE A 405 17.35 0.86 -12.39
N PRO A 406 18.01 1.70 -13.21
CA PRO A 406 19.45 1.60 -13.39
C PRO A 406 20.22 1.75 -12.08
N GLU A 407 19.82 2.70 -11.23
CA GLU A 407 20.44 2.87 -9.92
C GLU A 407 20.21 1.67 -8.99
N VAL A 408 18.96 1.16 -8.95
CA VAL A 408 18.62 -0.03 -8.16
C VAL A 408 19.41 -1.24 -8.64
N TYR A 409 19.57 -1.42 -9.96
CA TYR A 409 20.34 -2.52 -10.54
C TYR A 409 21.82 -2.41 -10.19
N GLY A 410 22.41 -1.25 -10.40
CA GLY A 410 23.84 -1.03 -10.07
C GLY A 410 24.12 -1.31 -8.59
N LYS A 411 23.28 -0.85 -7.69
CA LYS A 411 23.43 -1.11 -6.25
C LYS A 411 23.25 -2.59 -5.88
N ILE A 412 22.36 -3.32 -6.56
CA ILE A 412 22.16 -4.77 -6.35
C ILE A 412 23.38 -5.54 -6.84
N GLU A 413 23.92 -5.21 -8.02
CA GLU A 413 25.11 -5.85 -8.57
C GLU A 413 26.31 -5.68 -7.63
N VAL A 414 26.56 -4.45 -7.16
CA VAL A 414 27.63 -4.16 -6.20
C VAL A 414 27.45 -4.96 -4.90
N ARG A 415 26.23 -5.02 -4.35
CA ARG A 415 25.96 -5.81 -3.15
C ARG A 415 26.08 -7.31 -3.37
N SER A 416 25.63 -7.78 -4.54
CA SER A 416 25.76 -9.19 -4.92
C SER A 416 27.23 -9.58 -5.04
N ALA A 417 28.03 -8.75 -5.73
CA ALA A 417 29.47 -8.94 -5.85
C ALA A 417 30.14 -8.96 -4.47
N LYS A 418 29.83 -7.98 -3.60
CA LYS A 418 30.37 -7.94 -2.23
C LYS A 418 30.00 -9.18 -1.41
N ARG A 419 28.73 -9.63 -1.47
CA ARG A 419 28.29 -10.86 -0.79
C ARG A 419 28.99 -12.10 -1.33
N GLN A 420 29.23 -12.17 -2.64
CA GLN A 420 30.00 -13.28 -3.23
C GLN A 420 31.46 -13.24 -2.78
N GLU A 421 32.04 -12.05 -2.71
CA GLU A 421 33.41 -11.87 -2.22
C GLU A 421 33.53 -12.23 -0.72
N GLU A 422 32.58 -11.79 0.12
CA GLU A 422 32.54 -12.16 1.53
C GLU A 422 32.37 -13.68 1.72
N LYS A 423 31.49 -14.32 0.93
CA LYS A 423 31.34 -15.77 0.93
C LYS A 423 32.63 -16.47 0.48
N ALA A 424 33.27 -16.00 -0.58
CA ALA A 424 34.55 -16.52 -1.05
C ALA A 424 35.63 -16.38 0.03
N SER A 425 35.73 -15.21 0.67
CA SER A 425 36.67 -14.99 1.78
C SER A 425 36.41 -15.90 2.99
N LYS A 426 35.12 -16.13 3.37
CA LYS A 426 34.79 -17.09 4.44
C LYS A 426 35.22 -18.51 4.05
N ARG A 427 34.93 -18.93 2.80
CA ARG A 427 35.34 -20.24 2.28
C ARG A 427 36.86 -20.41 2.31
N ASP A 428 37.61 -19.41 1.83
CA ASP A 428 39.05 -19.42 1.88
C ASP A 428 39.59 -19.52 3.30
N ARG A 429 38.98 -18.83 4.27
CA ARG A 429 39.36 -18.94 5.71
C ARG A 429 39.10 -20.34 6.26
N ALA A 430 37.95 -20.94 5.93
CA ALA A 430 37.61 -22.28 6.36
C ALA A 430 38.60 -23.32 5.81
N VAL A 431 38.92 -23.23 4.51
CA VAL A 431 39.94 -24.09 3.88
C VAL A 431 41.31 -23.90 4.53
N LYS A 432 41.78 -22.65 4.69
CA LYS A 432 43.07 -22.35 5.35
C LYS A 432 43.17 -22.88 6.77
N LYS A 433 42.07 -22.88 7.52
CA LYS A 433 42.00 -23.45 8.88
C LYS A 433 42.26 -24.95 8.86
N VAL A 434 41.59 -25.69 7.94
CA VAL A 434 41.77 -27.14 7.79
C VAL A 434 43.20 -27.46 7.32
N VAL A 435 43.75 -26.72 6.37
CA VAL A 435 45.12 -26.92 5.87
C VAL A 435 46.17 -26.72 6.98
N ARG A 436 46.03 -25.65 7.78
CA ARG A 436 46.92 -25.42 8.95
C ARG A 436 46.87 -26.56 9.95
N GLU A 437 45.70 -27.13 10.19
CA GLU A 437 45.54 -28.27 11.11
C GLU A 437 46.27 -29.51 10.56
N ALA A 438 46.26 -29.70 9.23
CA ALA A 438 47.04 -30.76 8.57
C ALA A 438 48.58 -30.54 8.70
N GLU A 439 49.03 -29.33 8.45
CA GLU A 439 50.47 -28.97 8.54
C GLU A 439 51.00 -29.15 9.96
N THR A 440 50.23 -28.80 11.00
CA THR A 440 50.66 -28.96 12.39
C THR A 440 50.82 -30.41 12.82
N ARG A 441 50.19 -31.36 12.11
CA ARG A 441 50.26 -32.79 12.41
C ARG A 441 51.38 -33.54 11.64
N SER A 442 52.20 -32.82 10.89
CA SER A 442 53.33 -33.39 10.12
C SER A 442 52.93 -34.49 9.12
N VAL A 443 51.79 -34.32 8.46
CA VAL A 443 51.30 -35.26 7.45
C VAL A 443 51.90 -34.95 6.10
N ARG A 444 52.58 -35.92 5.50
CA ARG A 444 53.12 -35.78 4.15
C ARG A 444 52.03 -36.15 3.13
N ILE A 445 51.48 -35.15 2.44
CA ILE A 445 50.47 -35.33 1.41
C ILE A 445 51.14 -35.53 0.05
N VAL A 446 51.00 -36.68 -0.56
CA VAL A 446 51.50 -36.97 -1.91
C VAL A 446 50.35 -36.87 -2.92
N LYS A 447 50.49 -35.96 -3.89
CA LYS A 447 49.48 -35.76 -4.95
C LYS A 447 49.83 -36.64 -6.16
N ARG A 448 49.00 -37.61 -6.50
CA ARG A 448 49.13 -38.44 -7.71
C ARG A 448 47.92 -38.24 -8.64
N SER A 449 48.19 -38.38 -9.96
CA SER A 449 47.11 -38.31 -10.96
C SER A 449 46.28 -39.60 -10.93
N MET A 450 44.94 -39.48 -11.01
CA MET A 450 44.04 -40.63 -11.02
C MET A 450 44.13 -41.46 -12.29
N THR A 451 44.76 -40.96 -13.35
CA THR A 451 44.93 -41.68 -14.61
C THR A 451 45.98 -42.80 -14.59
N GLN A 452 46.71 -42.97 -13.47
CA GLN A 452 47.74 -44.00 -13.33
C GLN A 452 47.40 -45.17 -12.37
N SER A 453 46.14 -45.37 -12.01
CA SER A 453 45.74 -46.37 -11.01
C SER A 453 45.20 -47.69 -11.58
N GLU A 454 45.49 -48.02 -12.82
CA GLU A 454 45.23 -49.39 -13.31
C GLU A 454 46.52 -50.22 -13.26
N SER A 455 46.80 -50.84 -12.15
CA SER A 455 47.68 -51.97 -11.92
C SER A 455 48.64 -51.81 -10.74
N ALA A 456 48.09 -51.79 -9.54
CA ALA A 456 48.88 -52.23 -8.37
C ALA A 456 47.90 -52.72 -7.29
N GLU A 457 47.76 -54.00 -7.17
CA GLU A 457 47.19 -54.65 -5.98
C GLU A 457 48.03 -54.22 -4.76
N PRO A 458 47.40 -53.93 -3.61
CA PRO A 458 48.12 -53.54 -2.41
C PRO A 458 48.86 -54.77 -1.88
N GLU A 459 50.16 -54.83 -2.04
CA GLU A 459 50.99 -55.77 -1.27
C GLU A 459 50.84 -55.44 0.22
N ILE A 460 50.15 -56.33 0.93
CA ILE A 460 50.15 -56.34 2.39
C ILE A 460 51.49 -56.90 2.87
N SER A 461 52.49 -56.07 3.07
CA SER A 461 53.69 -56.48 3.79
C SER A 461 53.42 -56.39 5.29
N SER A 462 53.29 -57.56 5.91
CA SER A 462 53.33 -57.74 7.35
C SER A 462 54.75 -57.44 7.87
N GLY A 463 54.89 -56.42 8.70
CA GLY A 463 56.12 -56.33 9.47
C GLY A 463 56.51 -54.91 9.90
N HIS A 464 56.48 -54.69 11.18
CA HIS A 464 57.07 -53.61 11.97
C HIS A 464 56.35 -52.25 12.04
N ARG A 465 55.77 -52.04 13.18
CA ARG A 465 55.33 -50.75 13.68
C ARG A 465 56.52 -49.76 13.79
N GLN A 466 56.83 -49.07 12.75
CA GLN A 466 57.46 -47.77 12.90
C GLN A 466 56.39 -46.67 12.79
N ARG A 467 56.38 -45.77 13.73
CA ARG A 467 55.56 -44.56 13.72
C ARG A 467 56.09 -43.63 12.64
N ASP A 468 55.75 -43.88 11.37
CA ASP A 468 56.23 -42.98 10.33
C ASP A 468 55.29 -42.93 9.14
N ASN A 469 54.91 -41.70 8.89
CA ASN A 469 54.43 -41.19 7.62
C ASN A 469 53.31 -42.03 6.95
N ILE A 470 52.08 -41.79 7.37
CA ILE A 470 50.93 -42.24 6.57
C ILE A 470 50.96 -41.43 5.26
N GLU A 471 51.31 -42.08 4.17
CA GLU A 471 51.22 -41.50 2.85
C GLU A 471 49.77 -41.62 2.35
N ILE A 472 49.14 -40.48 2.25
CA ILE A 472 47.74 -40.40 1.76
C ILE A 472 47.80 -39.93 0.31
N VAL A 473 47.35 -40.78 -0.60
CA VAL A 473 47.26 -40.45 -2.03
C VAL A 473 45.97 -39.68 -2.26
N VAL A 474 46.10 -38.44 -2.70
CA VAL A 474 44.98 -37.55 -3.05
C VAL A 474 45.02 -37.19 -4.52
N PRO A 475 43.86 -36.97 -5.15
CA PRO A 475 43.76 -36.53 -6.53
C PRO A 475 44.59 -35.25 -6.76
N ARG A 476 45.25 -35.14 -7.90
CA ARG A 476 45.93 -33.90 -8.28
C ARG A 476 44.87 -32.79 -8.50
N ALA A 477 45.34 -31.55 -8.43
CA ALA A 477 44.50 -30.39 -8.66
C ALA A 477 43.79 -30.37 -10.03
N GLU A 478 44.31 -31.10 -10.99
CA GLU A 478 43.79 -31.25 -12.35
C GLU A 478 42.57 -32.20 -12.41
N ASP A 479 42.48 -33.13 -11.46
CA ASP A 479 41.41 -34.13 -11.37
C ASP A 479 40.18 -33.60 -10.57
N LEU A 480 40.27 -32.38 -10.04
CA LEU A 480 39.18 -31.74 -9.25
C LEU A 480 38.23 -30.95 -10.17
N PRO A 481 36.98 -30.68 -9.70
CA PRO A 481 36.01 -29.92 -10.47
C PRO A 481 36.57 -28.61 -11.03
N THR A 482 36.13 -28.24 -12.23
CA THR A 482 36.65 -27.08 -12.95
C THR A 482 36.24 -25.75 -12.34
N SER A 483 35.09 -25.69 -11.65
CA SER A 483 34.67 -24.45 -10.98
C SER A 483 35.50 -24.21 -9.72
N LYS A 484 36.02 -22.99 -9.57
CA LYS A 484 36.86 -22.60 -8.42
C LYS A 484 36.27 -22.91 -7.05
N PRO A 485 34.98 -22.61 -6.76
CA PRO A 485 34.38 -22.94 -5.48
C PRO A 485 34.27 -24.44 -5.22
N SER A 486 33.86 -25.22 -6.23
CA SER A 486 33.73 -26.68 -6.11
C SER A 486 35.06 -27.35 -5.89
N ARG A 487 36.12 -26.85 -6.54
CA ARG A 487 37.48 -27.33 -6.38
C ARG A 487 38.00 -27.08 -4.96
N GLN A 488 37.77 -25.90 -4.39
CA GLN A 488 38.15 -25.57 -3.02
C GLN A 488 37.44 -26.44 -2.00
N LEU A 489 36.15 -26.67 -2.20
CA LEU A 489 35.35 -27.55 -1.33
C LEU A 489 35.87 -28.99 -1.39
N ALA A 490 36.12 -29.52 -2.58
CA ALA A 490 36.64 -30.87 -2.75
C ALA A 490 38.02 -31.02 -2.07
N GLN A 491 38.89 -30.04 -2.21
CA GLN A 491 40.19 -30.04 -1.51
C GLN A 491 40.02 -30.03 0.01
N ALA A 492 39.09 -29.18 0.54
CA ALA A 492 38.87 -29.11 1.97
C ALA A 492 38.28 -30.42 2.52
N ILE A 493 37.36 -31.06 1.81
CA ILE A 493 36.79 -32.35 2.22
C ILE A 493 37.85 -33.45 2.21
N LEU A 494 38.69 -33.51 1.18
CA LEU A 494 39.79 -34.46 1.13
C LEU A 494 40.75 -34.27 2.31
N THR A 495 41.13 -33.02 2.60
CA THR A 495 42.00 -32.71 3.75
C THR A 495 41.35 -33.10 5.08
N ILE A 496 40.07 -32.91 5.24
CA ILE A 496 39.32 -33.35 6.44
C ILE A 496 39.36 -34.88 6.56
N PHE A 497 39.14 -35.56 5.46
CA PHE A 497 39.23 -37.03 5.43
C PHE A 497 40.64 -37.51 5.83
N GLU A 498 41.67 -36.95 5.27
CA GLU A 498 43.09 -37.21 5.62
C GLU A 498 43.36 -37.02 7.11
N LEU A 499 42.95 -35.88 7.67
CA LEU A 499 43.08 -35.59 9.09
C LEU A 499 42.35 -36.59 9.98
N SER A 500 41.17 -37.07 9.54
CA SER A 500 40.39 -38.04 10.31
C SER A 500 41.05 -39.42 10.37
N LEU A 501 41.82 -39.79 9.33
CA LEU A 501 42.52 -41.08 9.29
C LEU A 501 43.71 -41.15 10.26
N LEU A 502 44.16 -40.04 10.80
CA LEU A 502 45.25 -39.97 11.80
C LEU A 502 44.78 -40.41 13.21
N GLU A 503 43.52 -40.51 13.44
CA GLU A 503 42.99 -40.95 14.75
C GLU A 503 43.16 -42.46 14.96
N SER A 504 43.34 -42.88 16.21
CA SER A 504 43.78 -44.22 16.58
C SER A 504 42.71 -45.33 16.37
N ASP A 505 41.47 -44.99 16.32
CA ASP A 505 40.39 -45.94 16.10
C ASP A 505 39.27 -45.38 15.19
N ARG A 506 38.40 -46.28 14.67
CA ARG A 506 37.32 -45.90 13.75
C ARG A 506 36.32 -44.91 14.37
N SER A 507 36.09 -44.98 15.68
CA SER A 507 35.13 -44.06 16.35
C SER A 507 35.71 -42.66 16.48
N ALA A 508 36.99 -42.56 16.80
CA ALA A 508 37.72 -41.30 16.85
C ALA A 508 37.84 -40.69 15.45
N GLN A 509 38.16 -41.50 14.44
CA GLN A 509 38.19 -41.06 13.03
C GLN A 509 36.84 -40.49 12.59
N ARG A 510 35.76 -41.18 12.87
CA ARG A 510 34.42 -40.73 12.50
C ARG A 510 34.02 -39.42 13.22
N ARG A 511 34.30 -39.29 14.50
CA ARG A 511 34.02 -38.06 15.27
C ARG A 511 34.81 -36.88 14.70
N LYS A 512 36.08 -37.06 14.46
CA LYS A 512 36.96 -35.99 13.93
C LYS A 512 36.56 -35.55 12.53
N PHE A 513 36.24 -36.50 11.64
CA PHE A 513 35.69 -36.21 10.33
C PHE A 513 34.41 -35.40 10.40
N THR A 514 33.45 -35.85 11.24
CA THR A 514 32.16 -35.17 11.41
C THR A 514 32.34 -33.76 11.98
N GLU A 515 33.19 -33.59 12.99
CA GLU A 515 33.48 -32.30 13.60
C GLU A 515 34.02 -31.29 12.58
N LEU A 516 35.08 -31.69 11.86
CA LEU A 516 35.73 -30.82 10.88
C LEU A 516 34.83 -30.51 9.69
N LEU A 517 34.04 -31.50 9.23
CA LEU A 517 33.08 -31.32 8.15
C LEU A 517 31.94 -30.37 8.56
N LEU A 518 31.36 -30.52 9.74
CA LEU A 518 30.33 -29.63 10.25
C LEU A 518 30.85 -28.19 10.42
N ASN A 519 32.09 -28.04 10.90
CA ASN A 519 32.70 -26.72 11.01
C ASN A 519 32.94 -26.07 9.63
N LEU A 520 33.37 -26.85 8.64
CA LEU A 520 33.49 -26.37 7.26
C LEU A 520 32.13 -25.95 6.69
N LEU A 521 31.09 -26.77 6.87
CA LEU A 521 29.77 -26.51 6.32
C LEU A 521 29.04 -25.31 6.96
N LYS A 522 29.34 -25.03 8.25
CA LYS A 522 28.80 -23.82 8.91
C LYS A 522 29.37 -22.53 8.33
N GLU A 523 30.60 -22.58 7.86
CA GLU A 523 31.32 -21.41 7.31
C GLU A 523 31.19 -21.31 5.78
N TRP A 524 30.83 -22.40 5.09
CA TRP A 524 30.66 -22.48 3.64
C TRP A 524 29.35 -21.85 3.15
#